data_0e201db6c4ad355e94c6aa0ed7d33f4b
#
_entry.id   0e201db6c4ad355e94c6aa0ed7d33f4b
#
_cell.length_a   1.000
_cell.length_b   1.000
_cell.length_c   1.000
_cell.angle_alpha   90.00
_cell.angle_beta   90.00
_cell.angle_gamma   90.00
#
_symmetry.space_group_name_H-M   'P 1'
#
loop_
_entity.id
_entity.type
_entity.pdbx_description
1 polymer ?
#
loop_
_entity_poly.entity_id
_entity_poly.type
_entity_poly.pdbx_seq_one_letter_code
_entity_poly.pdbx_strand_id
1 'polypeptide(L)'
;MAPDCPYTQEPPQLAVLAPLRVLAVRLHPAADSNWIEALHGVGVMRPPLPGTFEGDVVRAVWCGPTEYWLVTQQADLLDAMTRALQPGAAELIYAIDHSAGTVGFEVQGNDIDRLLARLIDAVAIPARPGQAARVRCADLAVVVLRVHMQRAWLLVERPVAHFLLEWLRNACERVGSRH
;
A
#
# COMPACT_ATOMS: atom_id res chain seq x y z
N MET A 1 -31.56 13.67 33.39
CA MET A 1 -31.09 12.38 32.83
C MET A 1 -30.77 12.67 31.37
N ALA A 2 -29.50 12.90 31.07
CA ALA A 2 -29.04 13.14 29.70
C ALA A 2 -29.11 11.79 28.95
N PRO A 3 -29.58 11.77 27.68
CA PRO A 3 -29.58 10.54 26.92
C PRO A 3 -28.12 10.08 26.70
N ASP A 4 -27.85 8.83 27.03
CA ASP A 4 -26.58 8.17 26.69
C ASP A 4 -26.34 8.36 25.19
N CYS A 5 -25.24 9.04 24.85
CA CYS A 5 -24.81 9.20 23.47
C CYS A 5 -24.19 7.86 23.00
N PRO A 6 -24.86 7.10 22.10
CA PRO A 6 -24.44 5.74 21.77
C PRO A 6 -23.29 5.66 20.76
N TYR A 7 -22.54 6.75 20.56
CA TYR A 7 -21.48 6.84 19.55
C TYR A 7 -20.12 7.22 20.14
N THR A 8 -19.62 6.39 21.07
CA THR A 8 -18.16 6.36 21.29
C THR A 8 -17.53 5.56 20.16
N GLN A 9 -17.27 6.19 19.02
CA GLN A 9 -16.47 5.59 17.98
C GLN A 9 -15.03 5.48 18.49
N GLU A 10 -14.50 4.25 18.55
CA GLU A 10 -13.09 4.06 18.87
C GLU A 10 -12.22 4.79 17.83
N PRO A 11 -11.15 5.48 18.27
CA PRO A 11 -10.24 6.16 17.35
C PRO A 11 -9.62 5.16 16.38
N PRO A 12 -9.31 5.58 15.14
CA PRO A 12 -8.62 4.71 14.20
C PRO A 12 -7.32 4.16 14.80
N GLN A 13 -7.08 2.86 14.62
CA GLN A 13 -5.88 2.19 15.08
C GLN A 13 -4.76 2.38 14.05
N LEU A 14 -3.54 2.58 14.53
CA LEU A 14 -2.33 2.75 13.73
C LEU A 14 -1.31 1.70 14.13
N ALA A 15 -0.81 0.94 13.16
CA ALA A 15 0.23 -0.07 13.36
C ALA A 15 1.34 0.05 12.30
N VAL A 16 2.53 -0.43 12.64
CA VAL A 16 3.63 -0.59 11.67
C VAL A 16 3.50 -1.97 11.04
N LEU A 17 3.57 -2.04 9.71
CA LEU A 17 3.61 -3.29 8.97
C LEU A 17 4.99 -3.93 9.10
N ALA A 18 5.09 -5.02 9.85
CA ALA A 18 6.33 -5.75 10.05
C ALA A 18 6.08 -7.27 10.14
N PRO A 19 6.81 -8.10 9.38
CA PRO A 19 7.76 -7.70 8.34
C PRO A 19 7.07 -7.07 7.14
N LEU A 20 7.79 -6.23 6.39
CA LEU A 20 7.36 -5.71 5.09
C LEU A 20 8.44 -6.04 4.06
N ARG A 21 8.02 -6.62 2.94
CA ARG A 21 8.88 -6.90 1.78
C ARG A 21 8.31 -6.18 0.58
N VAL A 22 9.17 -5.48 -0.14
CA VAL A 22 8.80 -4.70 -1.33
C VAL A 22 9.81 -4.98 -2.43
N LEU A 23 9.35 -5.49 -3.56
CA LEU A 23 10.13 -5.60 -4.78
C LEU A 23 9.60 -4.56 -5.77
N ALA A 24 10.41 -3.56 -6.07
CA ALA A 24 10.08 -2.56 -7.09
C ALA A 24 10.40 -3.13 -8.47
N VAL A 25 9.42 -3.12 -9.36
CA VAL A 25 9.49 -3.74 -10.69
C VAL A 25 9.26 -2.68 -11.74
N ARG A 26 10.14 -2.64 -12.74
CA ARG A 26 9.93 -1.85 -13.95
C ARG A 26 9.85 -2.75 -15.17
N LEU A 27 8.86 -2.52 -16.00
CA LEU A 27 8.59 -3.29 -17.20
C LEU A 27 8.94 -2.50 -18.46
N HIS A 28 9.59 -3.18 -19.40
CA HIS A 28 9.61 -2.71 -20.78
C HIS A 28 8.24 -2.94 -21.42
N PRO A 29 7.77 -2.09 -22.34
CA PRO A 29 6.46 -2.27 -22.99
C PRO A 29 6.21 -3.62 -23.68
N ALA A 30 7.26 -4.35 -24.03
CA ALA A 30 7.17 -5.68 -24.65
C ALA A 30 7.19 -6.84 -23.63
N ALA A 31 7.10 -6.58 -22.33
CA ALA A 31 7.26 -7.59 -21.26
C ALA A 31 5.95 -8.32 -20.87
N ASP A 32 4.82 -8.05 -21.51
CA ASP A 32 3.47 -8.43 -21.03
C ASP A 32 3.33 -9.93 -20.69
N SER A 33 3.75 -10.84 -21.57
CA SER A 33 3.59 -12.28 -21.32
C SER A 33 4.46 -12.76 -20.14
N ASN A 34 5.69 -12.30 -20.08
CA ASN A 34 6.65 -12.67 -19.04
C ASN A 34 6.23 -12.10 -17.67
N TRP A 35 5.65 -10.91 -17.68
CA TRP A 35 5.11 -10.29 -16.48
C TRP A 35 3.92 -11.08 -15.91
N ILE A 36 2.98 -11.51 -16.77
CA ILE A 36 1.84 -12.33 -16.36
C ILE A 36 2.33 -13.66 -15.75
N GLU A 37 3.29 -14.34 -16.38
CA GLU A 37 3.86 -15.59 -15.88
C GLU A 37 4.54 -15.38 -14.51
N ALA A 38 5.33 -14.33 -14.37
CA ALA A 38 5.98 -13.98 -13.10
C ALA A 38 4.97 -13.70 -11.98
N LEU A 39 3.87 -13.00 -12.27
CA LEU A 39 2.77 -12.77 -11.32
C LEU A 39 2.11 -14.08 -10.88
N HIS A 40 1.82 -15.00 -11.82
CA HIS A 40 1.28 -16.31 -11.50
C HIS A 40 2.22 -17.11 -10.59
N GLY A 41 3.52 -17.01 -10.79
CA GLY A 41 4.54 -17.66 -9.96
C GLY A 41 4.54 -17.20 -8.50
N VAL A 42 3.96 -16.04 -8.20
CA VAL A 42 3.81 -15.51 -6.83
C VAL A 42 2.34 -15.44 -6.36
N GLY A 43 1.43 -16.13 -7.08
CA GLY A 43 0.03 -16.24 -6.70
C GLY A 43 -0.83 -15.02 -7.02
N VAL A 44 -0.38 -14.14 -7.90
CA VAL A 44 -1.17 -13.00 -8.40
C VAL A 44 -1.74 -13.37 -9.77
N MET A 45 -3.06 -13.41 -9.88
CA MET A 45 -3.76 -13.99 -11.04
C MET A 45 -3.75 -13.10 -12.29
N ARG A 46 -3.54 -11.81 -12.14
CA ARG A 46 -3.52 -10.84 -13.26
C ARG A 46 -2.73 -9.58 -12.91
N PRO A 47 -2.22 -8.86 -13.91
CA PRO A 47 -1.63 -7.54 -13.70
C PRO A 47 -2.66 -6.55 -13.12
N PRO A 48 -2.26 -5.69 -12.18
CA PRO A 48 -3.13 -4.64 -11.68
C PRO A 48 -3.39 -3.58 -12.76
N LEU A 49 -4.62 -3.09 -12.82
CA LEU A 49 -4.99 -1.95 -13.65
C LEU A 49 -4.52 -0.63 -13.02
N PRO A 50 -4.44 0.46 -13.78
CA PRO A 50 -4.15 1.79 -13.22
C PRO A 50 -5.04 2.12 -12.03
N GLY A 51 -4.43 2.52 -10.92
CA GLY A 51 -5.14 2.85 -9.69
C GLY A 51 -5.59 1.64 -8.85
N THR A 52 -5.07 0.43 -9.12
CA THR A 52 -5.44 -0.79 -8.39
C THR A 52 -4.22 -1.57 -7.87
N PHE A 53 -4.49 -2.55 -7.02
CA PHE A 53 -3.59 -3.66 -6.73
C PHE A 53 -4.34 -4.98 -6.86
N GLU A 54 -3.62 -6.07 -7.07
CA GLU A 54 -4.14 -7.44 -7.20
C GLU A 54 -3.37 -8.39 -6.29
N GLY A 55 -4.04 -9.43 -5.79
CA GLY A 55 -3.51 -10.45 -4.90
C GLY A 55 -3.68 -10.13 -3.42
N ASP A 56 -3.59 -11.17 -2.59
CA ASP A 56 -3.82 -11.10 -1.14
C ASP A 56 -2.54 -11.24 -0.33
N VAL A 57 -1.78 -12.29 -0.57
CA VAL A 57 -0.53 -12.61 0.15
C VAL A 57 0.62 -11.79 -0.42
N VAL A 58 0.80 -11.85 -1.73
CA VAL A 58 1.61 -10.91 -2.50
C VAL A 58 0.67 -9.96 -3.21
N ARG A 59 0.83 -8.67 -3.00
CA ARG A 59 0.05 -7.62 -3.67
C ARG A 59 0.89 -7.00 -4.77
N ALA A 60 0.47 -7.18 -6.00
CA ALA A 60 1.00 -6.43 -7.13
C ALA A 60 0.28 -5.08 -7.17
N VAL A 61 1.02 -4.00 -7.00
CA VAL A 61 0.50 -2.63 -6.90
C VAL A 61 0.91 -1.86 -8.13
N TRP A 62 -0.04 -1.25 -8.83
CA TRP A 62 0.27 -0.34 -9.91
C TRP A 62 0.79 1.00 -9.35
N CYS A 63 2.01 1.38 -9.71
CA CYS A 63 2.65 2.63 -9.28
C CYS A 63 2.85 3.64 -10.42
N GLY A 64 2.70 3.17 -11.66
CA GLY A 64 2.86 3.97 -12.88
C GLY A 64 2.75 3.11 -14.14
N PRO A 65 2.80 3.69 -15.35
CA PRO A 65 2.62 2.97 -16.60
C PRO A 65 3.55 1.78 -16.81
N THR A 66 4.76 1.84 -16.24
CA THR A 66 5.79 0.79 -16.35
C THR A 66 6.34 0.40 -14.97
N GLU A 67 5.75 0.90 -13.88
CA GLU A 67 6.24 0.70 -12.52
C GLU A 67 5.21 -0.02 -11.66
N TYR A 68 5.64 -1.11 -11.04
CA TYR A 68 4.84 -1.93 -10.14
C TYR A 68 5.62 -2.23 -8.87
N TRP A 69 4.92 -2.41 -7.77
CA TRP A 69 5.49 -2.93 -6.54
C TRP A 69 4.84 -4.27 -6.20
N LEU A 70 5.66 -5.29 -5.94
CA LEU A 70 5.19 -6.52 -5.29
C LEU A 70 5.43 -6.36 -3.80
N VAL A 71 4.34 -6.40 -3.02
CA VAL A 71 4.34 -6.12 -1.58
C VAL A 71 3.81 -7.31 -0.82
N THR A 72 4.53 -7.75 0.21
CA THR A 72 4.10 -8.84 1.11
C THR A 72 4.57 -8.61 2.55
N GLN A 73 3.84 -9.20 3.51
CA GLN A 73 4.27 -9.29 4.90
C GLN A 73 4.94 -10.64 5.22
N GLN A 74 5.00 -11.56 4.28
CA GLN A 74 5.69 -12.84 4.45
C GLN A 74 7.15 -12.70 4.03
N ALA A 75 8.05 -12.81 5.01
CA ALA A 75 9.47 -12.54 4.83
C ALA A 75 10.16 -13.51 3.84
N ASP A 76 9.68 -14.74 3.77
CA ASP A 76 10.19 -15.83 2.95
C ASP A 76 9.79 -15.74 1.46
N LEU A 77 8.78 -14.92 1.14
CA LEU A 77 8.32 -14.75 -0.24
C LEU A 77 9.18 -13.81 -1.09
N LEU A 78 10.07 -13.02 -0.50
CA LEU A 78 10.94 -12.11 -1.27
C LEU A 78 11.79 -12.88 -2.29
N ASP A 79 12.39 -14.01 -1.87
CA ASP A 79 13.19 -14.86 -2.75
C ASP A 79 12.34 -15.49 -3.85
N ALA A 80 11.10 -15.88 -3.53
CA ALA A 80 10.17 -16.40 -4.52
C ALA A 80 9.78 -15.34 -5.55
N MET A 81 9.49 -14.11 -5.09
CA MET A 81 9.21 -12.96 -5.96
C MET A 81 10.40 -12.66 -6.86
N THR A 82 11.60 -12.62 -6.29
CA THR A 82 12.84 -12.38 -7.05
C THR A 82 13.06 -13.46 -8.10
N ARG A 83 12.92 -14.74 -7.73
CA ARG A 83 13.08 -15.86 -8.69
C ARG A 83 12.03 -15.83 -9.80
N ALA A 84 10.78 -15.52 -9.51
CA ALA A 84 9.71 -15.42 -10.50
C ALA A 84 10.00 -14.34 -11.56
N LEU A 85 10.78 -13.32 -11.21
CA LEU A 85 11.19 -12.24 -12.10
C LEU A 85 12.58 -12.45 -12.72
N GLN A 86 13.26 -13.60 -12.45
CA GLN A 86 14.57 -13.92 -13.03
C GLN A 86 14.49 -14.56 -14.43
N PRO A 87 15.56 -14.59 -15.12
CA PRO A 87 15.75 -14.24 -16.52
C PRO A 87 15.68 -15.40 -17.51
N GLY A 88 14.55 -15.76 -17.99
CA GLY A 88 14.43 -16.11 -19.42
C GLY A 88 13.82 -14.93 -20.18
N ALA A 89 13.29 -13.98 -19.41
CA ALA A 89 12.68 -12.71 -19.83
C ALA A 89 13.54 -11.49 -19.44
N ALA A 90 14.77 -11.68 -19.07
CA ALA A 90 15.62 -10.84 -18.24
C ALA A 90 15.91 -9.45 -18.77
N GLU A 91 15.78 -9.22 -20.06
CA GLU A 91 16.03 -7.89 -20.62
C GLU A 91 14.83 -6.95 -20.55
N LEU A 92 13.65 -7.48 -20.22
CA LEU A 92 12.39 -6.73 -20.27
C LEU A 92 11.80 -6.39 -18.89
N ILE A 93 12.27 -7.06 -17.83
CA ILE A 93 11.82 -6.85 -16.46
C ILE A 93 13.02 -6.51 -15.57
N TYR A 94 12.94 -5.37 -14.93
CA TYR A 94 13.94 -4.94 -13.96
C TYR A 94 13.32 -4.88 -12.56
N ALA A 95 13.90 -5.63 -11.63
CA ALA A 95 13.38 -5.75 -10.27
C ALA A 95 14.47 -5.46 -9.24
N ILE A 96 14.13 -4.64 -8.23
CA ILE A 96 15.02 -4.27 -7.12
C ILE A 96 14.32 -4.54 -5.80
N ASP A 97 15.03 -5.18 -4.85
CA ASP A 97 14.60 -5.24 -3.45
C ASP A 97 14.63 -3.84 -2.83
N HIS A 98 13.45 -3.33 -2.53
CA HIS A 98 13.22 -2.02 -1.90
C HIS A 98 12.77 -2.14 -0.44
N SER A 99 12.82 -3.34 0.14
CA SER A 99 12.32 -3.62 1.50
C SER A 99 13.03 -2.80 2.57
N ALA A 100 14.35 -2.69 2.49
CA ALA A 100 15.13 -1.90 3.44
C ALA A 100 14.85 -0.39 3.34
N GLY A 101 14.48 0.08 2.15
CA GLY A 101 14.17 1.49 1.84
C GLY A 101 12.73 1.90 2.15
N THR A 102 11.84 0.95 2.46
CA THR A 102 10.41 1.20 2.64
C THR A 102 9.95 0.92 4.06
N VAL A 103 9.01 1.72 4.54
CA VAL A 103 8.25 1.48 5.77
C VAL A 103 6.77 1.51 5.43
N GLY A 104 6.00 0.59 5.99
CA GLY A 104 4.55 0.54 5.85
C GLY A 104 3.85 0.80 7.18
N PHE A 105 2.75 1.53 7.10
CA PHE A 105 1.81 1.75 8.19
C PHE A 105 0.45 1.20 7.79
N GLU A 106 -0.21 0.55 8.73
CA GLU A 106 -1.62 0.19 8.62
C GLU A 106 -2.46 1.14 9.45
N VAL A 107 -3.51 1.66 8.85
CA VAL A 107 -4.56 2.41 9.55
C VAL A 107 -5.86 1.64 9.43
N GLN A 108 -6.53 1.42 10.58
CA GLN A 108 -7.79 0.69 10.63
C GLN A 108 -8.81 1.44 11.48
N GLY A 109 -10.06 1.54 11.00
CA GLY A 109 -11.18 2.13 11.75
C GLY A 109 -12.34 2.54 10.85
N ASN A 110 -13.49 2.80 11.47
CA ASN A 110 -14.71 3.20 10.74
C ASN A 110 -14.57 4.56 10.06
N ASP A 111 -13.80 5.47 10.64
CA ASP A 111 -13.58 6.85 10.15
C ASP A 111 -12.32 6.98 9.27
N ILE A 112 -11.85 5.89 8.66
CA ILE A 112 -10.62 5.88 7.88
C ILE A 112 -10.63 6.90 6.73
N ASP A 113 -11.76 7.07 6.04
CA ASP A 113 -11.89 8.03 4.94
C ASP A 113 -11.72 9.47 5.43
N ARG A 114 -12.27 9.76 6.60
CA ARG A 114 -12.13 11.05 7.25
C ARG A 114 -10.70 11.30 7.75
N LEU A 115 -10.03 10.26 8.22
CA LEU A 115 -8.62 10.33 8.59
C LEU A 115 -7.76 10.63 7.34
N LEU A 116 -7.94 9.85 6.27
CA LEU A 116 -7.18 10.02 5.03
C LEU A 116 -7.41 11.39 4.39
N ALA A 117 -8.65 11.90 4.41
CA ALA A 117 -9.01 13.23 3.88
C ALA A 117 -8.34 14.41 4.62
N ARG A 118 -7.71 14.18 5.77
CA ARG A 118 -6.89 15.20 6.46
C ARG A 118 -5.47 15.29 5.92
N LEU A 119 -5.02 14.25 5.26
CA LEU A 119 -3.61 14.08 4.84
C LEU A 119 -3.45 13.99 3.33
N ILE A 120 -4.50 13.63 2.62
CA ILE A 120 -4.52 13.35 1.17
C ILE A 120 -5.66 14.14 0.55
N ASP A 121 -5.46 14.64 -0.67
CA ASP A 121 -6.54 15.22 -1.46
C ASP A 121 -7.68 14.20 -1.63
N ALA A 122 -8.91 14.63 -1.36
CA ALA A 122 -10.09 13.76 -1.34
C ALA A 122 -10.30 12.98 -2.65
N VAL A 123 -9.95 13.58 -3.81
CA VAL A 123 -10.09 12.93 -5.12
C VAL A 123 -9.04 11.85 -5.37
N ALA A 124 -7.95 11.84 -4.60
CA ALA A 124 -6.85 10.89 -4.74
C ALA A 124 -6.91 9.73 -3.73
N ILE A 125 -7.87 9.74 -2.80
CA ILE A 125 -8.02 8.70 -1.78
C ILE A 125 -8.55 7.41 -2.43
N PRO A 126 -7.85 6.26 -2.29
CA PRO A 126 -8.43 4.96 -2.65
C PRO A 126 -9.66 4.67 -1.79
N ALA A 127 -10.85 4.70 -2.41
CA ALA A 127 -12.13 4.62 -1.68
C ALA A 127 -12.64 3.18 -1.49
N ARG A 128 -12.20 2.23 -2.32
CA ARG A 128 -12.69 0.84 -2.34
C ARG A 128 -11.55 -0.16 -2.17
N PRO A 129 -11.80 -1.33 -1.55
CA PRO A 129 -10.83 -2.42 -1.54
C PRO A 129 -10.35 -2.78 -2.95
N GLY A 130 -9.04 -3.07 -3.08
CA GLY A 130 -8.40 -3.31 -4.38
C GLY A 130 -7.88 -2.05 -5.07
N GLN A 131 -8.26 -0.86 -4.61
CA GLN A 131 -7.70 0.38 -5.14
C GLN A 131 -6.37 0.73 -4.48
N ALA A 132 -5.46 1.30 -5.28
CA ALA A 132 -4.19 1.85 -4.83
C ALA A 132 -3.89 3.15 -5.57
N ALA A 133 -3.16 4.05 -4.91
CA ALA A 133 -2.71 5.29 -5.52
C ALA A 133 -1.35 5.71 -4.97
N ARG A 134 -0.50 6.25 -5.84
CA ARG A 134 0.68 6.99 -5.42
C ARG A 134 0.27 8.45 -5.28
N VAL A 135 0.27 8.94 -4.05
CA VAL A 135 -0.31 10.23 -3.70
C VAL A 135 0.68 11.08 -2.89
N ARG A 136 0.37 12.34 -2.79
CA ARG A 136 0.98 13.25 -1.83
C ARG A 136 0.18 13.18 -0.52
N CYS A 137 0.81 12.67 0.53
CA CYS A 137 0.23 12.55 1.88
C CYS A 137 1.08 13.39 2.82
N ALA A 138 0.51 14.47 3.40
CA ALA A 138 1.25 15.41 4.25
C ALA A 138 2.59 15.85 3.62
N ASP A 139 2.57 16.20 2.31
CA ASP A 139 3.71 16.58 1.48
C ASP A 139 4.73 15.46 1.17
N LEU A 140 4.51 14.24 1.62
CA LEU A 140 5.35 13.09 1.31
C LEU A 140 4.76 12.27 0.14
N ALA A 141 5.63 11.68 -0.68
CA ALA A 141 5.21 10.69 -1.67
C ALA A 141 4.90 9.36 -0.96
N VAL A 142 3.66 8.92 -1.03
CA VAL A 142 3.17 7.71 -0.34
C VAL A 142 2.39 6.85 -1.32
N VAL A 143 2.59 5.53 -1.26
CA VAL A 143 1.72 4.58 -1.94
C VAL A 143 0.66 4.10 -0.95
N VAL A 144 -0.60 4.36 -1.26
CA VAL A 144 -1.75 4.01 -0.42
C VAL A 144 -2.50 2.86 -1.06
N LEU A 145 -2.77 1.79 -0.29
CA LEU A 145 -3.57 0.64 -0.69
C LEU A 145 -4.82 0.57 0.19
N ARG A 146 -6.00 0.49 -0.41
CA ARG A 146 -7.23 0.20 0.31
C ARG A 146 -7.42 -1.31 0.39
N VAL A 147 -6.92 -1.93 1.47
CA VAL A 147 -6.95 -3.40 1.63
C VAL A 147 -8.30 -3.92 2.14
N HIS A 148 -9.07 -3.08 2.82
CA HIS A 148 -10.44 -3.35 3.26
C HIS A 148 -11.22 -2.03 3.36
N MET A 149 -12.55 -2.08 3.47
CA MET A 149 -13.37 -0.86 3.65
C MET A 149 -12.92 0.00 4.84
N GLN A 150 -12.45 -0.63 5.89
CA GLN A 150 -11.99 0.02 7.13
C GLN A 150 -10.48 -0.10 7.36
N ARG A 151 -9.70 -0.44 6.31
CA ARG A 151 -8.26 -0.67 6.46
C ARG A 151 -7.50 -0.18 5.22
N ALA A 152 -6.46 0.60 5.45
CA ALA A 152 -5.53 1.04 4.43
C ALA A 152 -4.08 0.82 4.86
N TRP A 153 -3.23 0.55 3.87
CA TRP A 153 -1.78 0.55 4.03
C TRP A 153 -1.20 1.80 3.38
N LEU A 154 -0.25 2.41 4.07
CA LEU A 154 0.50 3.57 3.59
C LEU A 154 1.98 3.19 3.55
N LEU A 155 2.55 3.12 2.36
CA LEU A 155 3.95 2.76 2.14
C LEU A 155 4.74 4.01 1.79
N VAL A 156 5.84 4.24 2.49
CA VAL A 156 6.65 5.47 2.39
C VAL A 156 8.13 5.13 2.44
N GLU A 157 8.97 5.98 1.89
CA GLU A 157 10.42 5.86 2.02
C GLU A 157 10.88 5.98 3.47
N ARG A 158 11.78 5.11 3.89
CA ARG A 158 12.28 5.02 5.27
C ARG A 158 12.81 6.34 5.84
N PRO A 159 13.58 7.17 5.13
CA PRO A 159 14.13 8.41 5.69
C PRO A 159 13.05 9.39 6.18
N VAL A 160 11.86 9.36 5.60
CA VAL A 160 10.76 10.26 5.95
C VAL A 160 9.60 9.58 6.68
N ALA A 161 9.76 8.29 7.03
CA ALA A 161 8.69 7.51 7.66
C ALA A 161 8.27 8.07 9.03
N HIS A 162 9.21 8.63 9.80
CA HIS A 162 8.90 9.22 11.11
C HIS A 162 7.97 10.44 10.99
N PHE A 163 8.13 11.28 9.96
CA PHE A 163 7.23 12.40 9.71
C PHE A 163 5.81 11.90 9.38
N LEU A 164 5.69 10.89 8.50
CA LEU A 164 4.38 10.31 8.20
C LEU A 164 3.73 9.72 9.45
N LEU A 165 4.49 9.02 10.29
CA LEU A 165 4.00 8.45 11.55
C LEU A 165 3.42 9.52 12.47
N GLU A 166 4.10 10.66 12.64
CA GLU A 166 3.63 11.78 13.45
C GLU A 166 2.32 12.37 12.90
N TRP A 167 2.25 12.57 11.58
CA TRP A 167 1.04 13.06 10.93
C TRP A 167 -0.13 12.08 11.08
N LEU A 168 0.11 10.78 10.93
CA LEU A 168 -0.92 9.76 11.13
C LEU A 168 -1.42 9.72 12.58
N ARG A 169 -0.53 9.80 13.59
CA ARG A 169 -0.91 9.87 15.01
C ARG A 169 -1.80 11.08 15.29
N ASN A 170 -1.36 12.25 14.87
CA ASN A 170 -2.14 13.49 15.03
C ASN A 170 -3.50 13.40 14.33
N ALA A 171 -3.58 12.77 13.17
CA ALA A 171 -4.85 12.58 12.45
C ALA A 171 -5.78 11.62 13.19
N CYS A 172 -5.26 10.50 13.73
CA CYS A 172 -6.02 9.55 14.54
C CYS A 172 -6.62 10.23 15.78
N GLU A 173 -5.81 10.98 16.54
CA GLU A 173 -6.26 11.70 17.74
C GLU A 173 -7.38 12.70 17.44
N ARG A 174 -7.22 13.47 16.37
CA ARG A 174 -8.23 14.47 15.95
C ARG A 174 -9.51 13.86 15.41
N VAL A 175 -9.48 12.65 14.89
CA VAL A 175 -10.69 11.93 14.46
C VAL A 175 -11.40 11.35 15.69
N GLY A 176 -10.65 10.84 16.68
CA GLY A 176 -11.20 10.31 17.93
C GLY A 176 -11.72 11.37 18.92
N SER A 177 -11.23 12.62 18.84
CA SER A 177 -11.51 13.69 19.85
C SER A 177 -12.79 14.49 19.60
N ARG A 178 -13.66 14.13 18.68
CA ARG A 178 -14.92 14.84 18.49
C ARG A 178 -16.00 14.31 19.43
N HIS A 179 -16.11 14.99 20.56
CA HIS A 179 -17.31 15.09 21.38
C HIS A 179 -18.10 16.32 20.99
#